data_3e28ce392033148bf4134c7893519bdb
#
_entry.id   3e28ce392033148bf4134c7893519bdb
#
_cell.length_a   1.000
_cell.length_b   1.000
_cell.length_c   1.000
_cell.angle_alpha   90.00
_cell.angle_beta   90.00
_cell.angle_gamma   90.00
#
_symmetry.space_group_name_H-M   'P 1'
#
loop_
_entity.id
_entity.type
_entity.pdbx_description
1 polymer ?
#
loop_
_entity_poly.entity_id
_entity_poly.type
_entity_poly.pdbx_seq_one_letter_code
_entity_poly.pdbx_strand_id
1 'polypeptide(L)'
;MLTLARECLRLLGAEQEPGLDDVTDVTVVDARGPGHGLPSPDGLVAAEQAIRTEGLMLDPVYTAKALAQAPRSGSVVFWHTGGVLDAVAAAQEAAS
;
A
#
# COMPACT_ATOMS: atom_id res chain seq x y z
N MET A 1 7.15 -4.71 -13.42
CA MET A 1 7.38 -5.08 -12.01
C MET A 1 8.37 -6.23 -11.84
N LEU A 2 8.16 -7.37 -12.51
CA LEU A 2 9.11 -8.49 -12.41
C LEU A 2 10.50 -8.16 -12.92
N THR A 3 10.62 -7.31 -13.94
CA THR A 3 11.91 -6.87 -14.46
C THR A 3 12.72 -6.13 -13.40
N LEU A 4 12.08 -5.21 -12.65
CA LEU A 4 12.73 -4.49 -11.57
C LEU A 4 13.14 -5.43 -10.43
N ALA A 5 12.27 -6.39 -10.08
CA ALA A 5 12.58 -7.36 -9.04
C ALA A 5 13.80 -8.21 -9.42
N ARG A 6 13.89 -8.64 -10.68
CA ARG A 6 15.05 -9.39 -11.18
C ARG A 6 16.32 -8.56 -11.15
N GLU A 7 16.24 -7.28 -11.53
CA GLU A 7 17.38 -6.38 -11.45
C GLU A 7 17.87 -6.18 -10.02
N CYS A 8 16.93 -6.02 -9.08
CA CYS A 8 17.29 -5.91 -7.65
C CYS A 8 18.00 -7.17 -7.16
N LEU A 9 17.48 -8.34 -7.52
CA LEU A 9 18.12 -9.62 -7.14
C LEU A 9 19.51 -9.76 -7.73
N ARG A 10 19.68 -9.33 -8.97
CA ARG A 10 21.00 -9.34 -9.62
C ARG A 10 21.99 -8.48 -8.84
N LEU A 11 21.60 -7.27 -8.46
CA LEU A 11 22.44 -6.36 -7.67
C LEU A 11 22.78 -6.94 -6.31
N LEU A 12 21.88 -7.71 -5.71
CA LEU A 12 22.08 -8.35 -4.42
C LEU A 12 22.82 -9.68 -4.51
N GLY A 13 23.12 -10.16 -5.73
CA GLY A 13 23.78 -11.45 -5.92
C GLY A 13 22.89 -12.66 -5.75
N ALA A 14 21.57 -12.47 -5.81
CA ALA A 14 20.57 -13.52 -5.57
C ALA A 14 19.85 -13.96 -6.86
N GLU A 15 20.52 -13.90 -7.99
CA GLU A 15 19.94 -14.22 -9.32
C GLU A 15 19.42 -15.63 -9.44
N GLN A 16 19.92 -16.54 -8.62
CA GLN A 16 19.60 -17.97 -8.69
C GLN A 16 18.42 -18.36 -7.79
N GLU A 17 17.83 -17.41 -7.08
CA GLU A 17 16.70 -17.69 -6.20
C GLU A 17 15.47 -18.15 -7.02
N PRO A 18 14.93 -19.35 -6.75
CA PRO A 18 13.73 -19.79 -7.41
C PRO A 18 12.51 -19.03 -6.88
N GLY A 19 11.54 -18.78 -7.71
CA GLY A 19 10.27 -18.22 -7.30
C GLY A 19 9.86 -16.94 -8.02
N LEU A 20 10.78 -16.10 -8.47
CA LEU A 20 10.43 -14.88 -9.22
C LEU A 20 10.09 -15.14 -10.69
N ASP A 21 10.30 -16.35 -11.16
CA ASP A 21 9.90 -16.73 -12.50
C ASP A 21 8.42 -17.14 -12.56
N ASP A 22 7.78 -17.31 -11.39
CA ASP A 22 6.38 -17.67 -11.31
C ASP A 22 5.53 -16.42 -11.10
N VAL A 23 4.91 -15.95 -12.17
CA VAL A 23 4.02 -14.78 -12.15
C VAL A 23 2.76 -14.99 -11.35
N THR A 24 2.44 -16.23 -10.96
CA THR A 24 1.23 -16.52 -10.18
C THR A 24 1.32 -16.05 -8.73
N ASP A 25 2.53 -15.78 -8.24
CA ASP A 25 2.74 -15.30 -6.87
C ASP A 25 2.45 -13.80 -6.70
N VAL A 26 2.20 -13.09 -7.79
CA VAL A 26 1.94 -11.65 -7.77
C VAL A 26 0.56 -11.37 -8.35
N THR A 27 -0.29 -10.72 -7.56
CA THR A 27 -1.60 -10.25 -8.02
C THR A 27 -1.61 -8.72 -7.99
N VAL A 28 -1.99 -8.11 -9.10
CA VAL A 28 -2.13 -6.66 -9.20
C VAL A 28 -3.61 -6.30 -9.06
N VAL A 29 -3.91 -5.43 -8.09
CA VAL A 29 -5.27 -5.00 -7.80
C VAL A 29 -5.43 -3.53 -8.15
N ASP A 30 -6.53 -3.17 -8.83
CA ASP A 30 -6.83 -1.78 -9.11
C ASP A 30 -7.44 -1.12 -7.89
N ALA A 31 -6.67 -0.26 -7.23
CA ALA A 31 -7.07 0.47 -6.04
C ALA A 31 -7.14 1.98 -6.27
N ARG A 32 -7.13 2.43 -7.52
CA ARG A 32 -7.06 3.86 -7.85
C ARG A 32 -8.24 4.68 -7.32
N GLY A 33 -9.41 4.07 -7.25
CA GLY A 33 -10.63 4.79 -6.89
C GLY A 33 -10.98 5.85 -7.95
N PRO A 34 -11.28 7.10 -7.55
CA PRO A 34 -11.64 8.16 -8.51
C PRO A 34 -10.50 8.55 -9.45
N GLY A 35 -9.25 8.31 -9.07
CA GLY A 35 -8.10 8.61 -9.90
C GLY A 35 -6.84 8.88 -9.09
N HIS A 36 -5.74 9.09 -9.80
CA HIS A 36 -4.44 9.39 -9.20
C HIS A 36 -4.49 10.71 -8.42
N GLY A 37 -3.96 10.70 -7.22
CA GLY A 37 -3.93 11.88 -6.36
C GLY A 37 -5.23 12.21 -5.65
N LEU A 38 -6.32 11.46 -5.92
CA LEU A 38 -7.62 11.69 -5.31
C LEU A 38 -7.92 10.61 -4.28
N PRO A 39 -8.39 10.98 -3.07
CA PRO A 39 -8.80 9.98 -2.08
C PRO A 39 -9.96 9.12 -2.58
N SER A 40 -10.00 7.86 -2.15
CA SER A 40 -11.14 6.99 -2.41
C SER A 40 -11.99 6.87 -1.14
N PRO A 41 -13.32 6.65 -1.26
CA PRO A 41 -14.16 6.45 -0.08
C PRO A 41 -13.69 5.27 0.78
N ASP A 42 -13.34 4.15 0.15
CA ASP A 42 -12.85 2.97 0.85
C ASP A 42 -11.52 3.24 1.56
N GLY A 43 -10.64 4.00 0.92
CA GLY A 43 -9.35 4.39 1.51
C GLY A 43 -9.54 5.28 2.73
N LEU A 44 -10.45 6.22 2.69
CA LEU A 44 -10.73 7.09 3.84
C LEU A 44 -11.25 6.30 5.04
N VAL A 45 -12.14 5.32 4.80
CA VAL A 45 -12.63 4.44 5.85
C VAL A 45 -11.49 3.60 6.44
N ALA A 46 -10.63 3.05 5.59
CA ALA A 46 -9.48 2.26 6.03
C ALA A 46 -8.51 3.10 6.86
N ALA A 47 -8.25 4.34 6.45
CA ALA A 47 -7.37 5.25 7.19
C ALA A 47 -7.95 5.59 8.57
N GLU A 48 -9.24 5.84 8.65
CA GLU A 48 -9.90 6.11 9.93
C GLU A 48 -9.83 4.91 10.87
N GLN A 49 -10.11 3.72 10.36
CA GLN A 49 -10.01 2.49 11.16
C GLN A 49 -8.58 2.25 11.62
N ALA A 50 -7.59 2.44 10.76
CA ALA A 50 -6.19 2.23 11.10
C ALA A 50 -5.73 3.13 12.25
N ILE A 51 -6.10 4.41 12.21
CA ILE A 51 -5.68 5.33 13.27
C ILE A 51 -6.43 5.05 14.58
N ARG A 52 -7.71 4.68 14.51
CA ARG A 52 -8.51 4.39 15.71
C ARG A 52 -8.10 3.10 16.41
N THR A 53 -7.76 2.06 15.64
CA THR A 53 -7.50 0.74 16.22
C THR A 53 -6.02 0.49 16.49
N GLU A 54 -5.13 1.03 15.67
CA GLU A 54 -3.70 0.72 15.73
C GLU A 54 -2.82 1.96 15.91
N GLY A 55 -3.40 3.15 15.91
CA GLY A 55 -2.62 4.39 15.94
C GLY A 55 -1.77 4.61 14.68
N LEU A 56 -2.16 3.99 13.57
CA LEU A 56 -1.41 3.98 12.34
C LEU A 56 -1.90 5.09 11.40
N MET A 57 -1.01 5.99 11.00
CA MET A 57 -1.35 7.08 10.09
C MET A 57 -1.08 6.66 8.65
N LEU A 58 -2.11 6.74 7.82
CA LEU A 58 -2.03 6.42 6.40
C LEU A 58 -2.36 7.66 5.57
N ASP A 59 -1.61 7.88 4.49
CA ASP A 59 -1.95 8.95 3.57
C ASP A 59 -3.15 8.57 2.70
N PRO A 60 -3.98 9.54 2.28
CA PRO A 60 -5.20 9.23 1.55
C PRO A 60 -4.98 8.83 0.09
N VAL A 61 -3.79 9.08 -0.47
CA VAL A 61 -3.53 8.85 -1.90
C VAL A 61 -2.99 7.46 -2.18
N TYR A 62 -2.09 6.95 -1.34
CA TYR A 62 -1.40 5.68 -1.60
C TYR A 62 -1.69 4.63 -0.54
N THR A 63 -1.25 4.84 0.69
CA THR A 63 -1.30 3.78 1.71
C THR A 63 -2.71 3.46 2.17
N ALA A 64 -3.60 4.43 2.26
CA ALA A 64 -5.00 4.19 2.62
C ALA A 64 -5.71 3.36 1.56
N LYS A 65 -5.51 3.67 0.28
CA LYS A 65 -6.09 2.90 -0.82
C LYS A 65 -5.57 1.47 -0.84
N ALA A 66 -4.28 1.29 -0.57
CA ALA A 66 -3.66 -0.04 -0.52
C ALA A 66 -4.24 -0.86 0.63
N LEU A 67 -4.36 -0.29 1.83
CA LEU A 67 -4.93 -1.00 2.97
C LEU A 67 -6.39 -1.38 2.74
N ALA A 68 -7.17 -0.53 2.08
CA ALA A 68 -8.56 -0.82 1.77
C ALA A 68 -8.75 -2.09 0.94
N GLN A 69 -7.73 -2.46 0.15
CA GLN A 69 -7.76 -3.66 -0.69
C GLN A 69 -7.13 -4.88 -0.02
N ALA A 70 -6.62 -4.76 1.20
CA ALA A 70 -6.00 -5.88 1.90
C ALA A 70 -7.04 -6.96 2.21
N PRO A 71 -6.65 -8.25 2.14
CA PRO A 71 -7.53 -9.35 2.54
C PRO A 71 -7.98 -9.18 4.00
N ARG A 72 -9.24 -9.49 4.27
CA ARG A 72 -9.83 -9.31 5.61
C ARG A 72 -9.76 -10.56 6.46
N SER A 73 -9.21 -11.64 5.94
CA SER A 73 -9.10 -12.91 6.66
C SER A 73 -7.71 -13.49 6.51
N GLY A 74 -7.31 -14.30 7.49
CA GLY A 74 -5.99 -14.90 7.51
C GLY A 74 -4.92 -13.96 8.03
N SER A 75 -3.67 -14.40 7.95
CA SER A 75 -2.50 -13.60 8.34
C SER A 75 -2.02 -12.78 7.16
N VAL A 76 -1.93 -11.46 7.34
CA VAL A 76 -1.55 -10.54 6.27
C VAL A 76 -0.46 -9.60 6.77
N VAL A 77 0.53 -9.36 5.95
CA VAL A 77 1.54 -8.33 6.20
C VAL A 77 1.21 -7.13 5.31
N PHE A 78 0.96 -6.00 5.93
CA PHE A 78 0.78 -4.74 5.21
C PHE A 78 2.10 -3.97 5.19
N TRP A 79 2.62 -3.75 4.00
CA TRP A 79 3.87 -3.00 3.84
C TRP A 79 3.57 -1.51 3.77
N HIS A 80 3.80 -0.81 4.88
CA HIS A 80 3.58 0.63 4.96
C HIS A 80 4.76 1.37 4.32
N THR A 81 4.52 1.98 3.17
CA THR A 81 5.59 2.60 2.36
C THR A 81 5.87 4.05 2.71
N GLY A 82 5.15 4.64 3.65
CA GLY A 82 5.36 6.02 4.07
C GLY A 82 4.14 6.92 3.89
N GLY A 83 4.36 8.20 3.60
CA GLY A 83 3.26 9.16 3.40
C GLY A 83 2.75 9.82 4.68
N VAL A 84 3.52 9.77 5.77
CA VAL A 84 3.10 10.35 7.07
C VAL A 84 2.90 11.86 6.96
N LEU A 85 3.74 12.56 6.22
CA LEU A 85 3.59 14.02 6.05
C LEU A 85 2.27 14.36 5.34
N ASP A 86 1.92 13.59 4.31
CA ASP A 86 0.64 13.79 3.61
C ASP A 86 -0.55 13.44 4.51
N ALA A 87 -0.40 12.42 5.36
CA ALA A 87 -1.43 12.06 6.33
C ALA A 87 -1.68 13.18 7.35
N VAL A 88 -0.61 13.79 7.84
CA VAL A 88 -0.70 14.92 8.78
C VAL A 88 -1.35 16.13 8.10
N ALA A 89 -0.95 16.44 6.87
CA ALA A 89 -1.53 17.54 6.11
C ALA A 89 -3.03 17.33 5.88
N ALA A 90 -3.45 16.12 5.51
CA ALA A 90 -4.85 15.77 5.32
C ALA A 90 -5.66 15.91 6.62
N ALA A 91 -5.08 15.50 7.75
CA ALA A 91 -5.72 15.63 9.06
C ALA A 91 -5.88 17.13 9.45
N GLN A 92 -4.90 17.96 9.15
CA GLN A 92 -4.97 19.39 9.41
C GLN A 92 -6.05 20.08 8.56
N GLU A 93 -6.16 19.70 7.29
CA GLU A 93 -7.21 20.21 6.42
C GLU A 93 -8.61 19.83 6.94
N ALA A 94 -8.77 18.59 7.39
CA ALA A 94 -10.04 18.12 7.95
C ALA A 94 -10.41 18.82 9.26
N ALA A 95 -9.44 19.29 10.02
CA ALA A 95 -9.65 19.98 11.30
C ALA A 95 -9.92 21.49 11.13
N SER A 96 -9.61 22.05 9.98
CA SER A 96 -9.86 23.46 9.68
C SER A 96 -11.20 23.68 8.93
#